data_9b470ceb575f7e49469c6bcf6d438ff1
#
_entry.id   9b470ceb575f7e49469c6bcf6d438ff1
#
_cell.length_a   1.000
_cell.length_b   1.000
_cell.length_c   1.000
_cell.angle_alpha   90.00
_cell.angle_beta   90.00
_cell.angle_gamma   90.00
#
_symmetry.space_group_name_H-M   'P 1'
#
loop_
_entity.id
_entity.type
_entity.pdbx_description
1 polymer ?
#
loop_
_entity_poly.entity_id
_entity_poly.type
_entity_poly.pdbx_seq_one_letter_code
_entity_poly.pdbx_strand_id
1 'polypeptide(L)'
;MTLIDSKRPSKLYYFSERSSLERALSLGEFRLSPPIADLPAQTGAGGFLVLSLMQTFDGTLFDALPHVDAYLVVHNAEEFGERLHRAVQKTLPSWAGIDAAVSYGAPSPLGKIFSKAKNHASENEWRFAWRPMQAGTSLHPVVIKIGSIEDIAELHSRHD
;
A
#
# COMPACT_ATOMS: atom_id res chain seq x y z
N MET A 1 6.53 -27.55 -2.50
CA MET A 1 5.71 -26.38 -2.82
C MET A 1 5.97 -25.29 -1.79
N THR A 2 6.32 -24.13 -2.25
CA THR A 2 6.56 -23.01 -1.37
C THR A 2 5.24 -22.37 -1.01
N LEU A 3 4.94 -22.28 0.28
CA LEU A 3 3.76 -21.58 0.74
C LEU A 3 4.08 -20.11 0.87
N ILE A 4 3.28 -19.28 0.23
CA ILE A 4 3.37 -17.84 0.39
C ILE A 4 2.60 -17.48 1.65
N ASP A 5 3.27 -16.81 2.58
CA ASP A 5 2.57 -16.30 3.74
C ASP A 5 1.78 -15.08 3.32
N SER A 6 0.49 -15.29 3.05
CA SER A 6 -0.41 -14.22 2.64
C SER A 6 -1.18 -13.63 3.81
N LYS A 7 -0.86 -14.06 5.03
CA LYS A 7 -1.55 -13.56 6.20
C LYS A 7 -1.10 -12.14 6.51
N ARG A 8 -2.08 -11.25 6.63
CA ARG A 8 -1.81 -9.86 6.97
C ARG A 8 -1.25 -9.75 8.38
N PRO A 9 -0.29 -8.84 8.60
CA PRO A 9 0.15 -8.55 9.97
C PRO A 9 -1.00 -7.96 10.77
N SER A 10 -0.88 -7.95 12.10
CA SER A 10 -1.94 -7.39 12.94
C SER A 10 -2.05 -5.87 12.78
N LYS A 11 -0.93 -5.21 12.57
CA LYS A 11 -0.86 -3.76 12.43
C LYS A 11 -0.12 -3.37 11.17
N LEU A 12 -0.49 -2.21 10.62
CA LEU A 12 0.22 -1.58 9.51
C LEU A 12 0.43 -0.11 9.84
N TYR A 13 1.45 0.48 9.24
CA TYR A 13 1.83 1.89 9.47
C TYR A 13 1.85 2.62 8.14
N TYR A 14 1.25 3.80 8.10
CA TYR A 14 1.19 4.60 6.89
C TYR A 14 1.70 6.00 7.17
N PHE A 15 2.83 6.34 6.56
CA PHE A 15 3.53 7.61 6.77
C PHE A 15 3.19 8.59 5.65
N SER A 16 2.80 9.81 6.01
CA SER A 16 2.50 10.84 5.03
C SER A 16 2.44 12.21 5.71
N GLU A 17 2.00 13.21 4.97
CA GLU A 17 1.70 14.52 5.55
C GLU A 17 0.45 14.43 6.40
N ARG A 18 0.42 15.19 7.48
CA ARG A 18 -0.70 15.14 8.42
C ARG A 18 -2.05 15.40 7.76
N SER A 19 -2.13 16.39 6.86
CA SER A 19 -3.39 16.71 6.21
C SER A 19 -3.94 15.53 5.40
N SER A 20 -3.06 14.82 4.70
CA SER A 20 -3.46 13.62 3.95
C SER A 20 -3.93 12.50 4.89
N LEU A 21 -3.25 12.35 6.02
CA LEU A 21 -3.61 11.33 7.00
C LEU A 21 -4.91 11.64 7.72
N GLU A 22 -5.20 12.91 7.96
CA GLU A 22 -6.49 13.30 8.52
C GLU A 22 -7.64 12.91 7.59
N ARG A 23 -7.46 13.11 6.29
CA ARG A 23 -8.44 12.68 5.30
C ARG A 23 -8.53 11.15 5.21
N ALA A 24 -7.38 10.48 5.29
CA ALA A 24 -7.36 9.01 5.32
C ALA A 24 -8.13 8.47 6.51
N LEU A 25 -7.94 9.07 7.68
CA LEU A 25 -8.59 8.64 8.91
C LEU A 25 -10.10 8.91 8.89
N SER A 26 -10.51 10.12 8.57
CA SER A 26 -11.90 10.55 8.66
C SER A 26 -12.77 10.11 7.49
N LEU A 27 -12.21 10.00 6.31
CA LEU A 27 -12.93 9.65 5.08
C LEU A 27 -12.52 8.30 4.50
N GLY A 28 -11.44 7.72 5.00
CA GLY A 28 -10.85 6.54 4.36
C GLY A 28 -10.31 6.86 2.97
N GLU A 29 -9.79 8.06 2.77
CA GLU A 29 -9.33 8.50 1.47
C GLU A 29 -7.88 8.05 1.23
N PHE A 30 -7.68 7.24 0.20
CA PHE A 30 -6.36 6.74 -0.18
C PHE A 30 -6.15 6.91 -1.67
N ARG A 31 -4.94 7.24 -2.05
CA ARG A 31 -4.56 7.38 -3.45
C ARG A 31 -3.80 6.14 -3.90
N LEU A 32 -4.35 5.46 -4.88
CA LEU A 32 -3.68 4.35 -5.54
C LEU A 32 -2.89 4.91 -6.72
N SER A 33 -1.62 4.57 -6.81
CA SER A 33 -0.75 5.13 -7.84
C SER A 33 0.05 4.05 -8.54
N PRO A 34 0.43 4.28 -9.82
CA PRO A 34 1.40 3.40 -10.45
C PRO A 34 2.70 3.42 -9.66
N PRO A 35 3.40 2.28 -9.52
CA PRO A 35 4.72 2.30 -8.88
C PRO A 35 5.68 3.13 -9.72
N ILE A 36 6.44 4.00 -9.02
CA ILE A 36 7.35 4.90 -9.69
C ILE A 36 8.67 4.23 -9.79
N ALA A 37 9.43 4.16 -10.58
CA ALA A 37 10.85 3.87 -10.65
C ALA A 37 11.31 2.44 -10.46
N ASP A 38 10.61 1.62 -9.74
CA ASP A 38 11.06 0.25 -9.44
C ASP A 38 10.78 -0.73 -10.57
N LEU A 39 9.87 -0.37 -11.46
CA LEU A 39 9.50 -1.20 -12.58
C LEU A 39 9.77 -0.43 -13.86
N PRO A 40 10.36 -1.08 -14.86
CA PRO A 40 10.45 -0.44 -16.18
C PRO A 40 9.03 -0.11 -16.62
N ALA A 41 8.86 1.07 -17.16
CA ALA A 41 7.57 1.47 -17.69
C ALA A 41 7.17 0.39 -18.65
N GLN A 42 6.31 -0.37 -18.28
CA GLN A 42 5.64 -1.23 -19.05
C GLN A 42 6.33 -2.34 -19.66
N THR A 43 6.50 -3.26 -18.96
CA THR A 43 6.66 -4.61 -19.48
C THR A 43 5.27 -5.03 -19.89
N GLY A 44 5.06 -5.45 -21.07
CA GLY A 44 3.76 -5.81 -21.61
C GLY A 44 2.84 -6.68 -20.76
N ALA A 45 3.25 -7.00 -19.54
CA ALA A 45 2.42 -7.73 -18.60
C ALA A 45 1.39 -6.85 -17.89
N GLY A 46 1.32 -5.59 -18.27
CA GLY A 46 0.40 -4.65 -17.66
C GLY A 46 0.97 -4.06 -16.39
N GLY A 47 0.51 -2.90 -16.06
CA GLY A 47 0.91 -2.21 -14.87
C GLY A 47 -0.04 -2.47 -13.72
N PHE A 48 0.31 -1.90 -12.58
CA PHE A 48 -0.47 -2.00 -11.37
C PHE A 48 -0.70 -0.62 -10.78
N LEU A 49 -1.80 -0.47 -10.06
CA LEU A 49 -1.94 0.60 -9.08
C LEU A 49 -1.62 0.01 -7.73
N VAL A 50 -0.85 0.72 -6.92
CA VAL A 50 -0.41 0.20 -5.63
C VAL A 50 -0.68 1.17 -4.50
N LEU A 51 -0.83 0.62 -3.31
CA LEU A 51 -0.82 1.34 -2.04
C LEU A 51 0.08 0.54 -1.10
N SER A 52 1.10 1.19 -0.55
CA SER A 52 2.06 0.51 0.31
C SER A 52 2.00 1.06 1.72
N LEU A 53 1.96 0.14 2.68
CA LEU A 53 2.09 0.46 4.09
C LEU A 53 3.31 -0.27 4.61
N MET A 54 3.71 -0.01 5.84
CA MET A 54 4.85 -0.67 6.47
C MET A 54 4.37 -1.63 7.53
N GLN A 55 5.07 -2.75 7.65
CA GLN A 55 4.73 -3.76 8.65
C GLN A 55 5.26 -3.41 10.03
N THR A 56 6.28 -2.55 10.09
CA THR A 56 6.88 -2.11 11.34
C THR A 56 7.05 -0.60 11.34
N PHE A 57 7.07 -0.02 12.54
CA PHE A 57 7.33 1.41 12.69
C PHE A 57 8.83 1.66 12.55
N ASP A 58 9.20 2.67 11.77
CA ASP A 58 10.57 3.12 11.64
C ASP A 58 10.62 4.64 11.66
N GLY A 59 11.00 5.21 12.79
CA GLY A 59 11.08 6.66 12.96
C GLY A 59 12.14 7.34 12.10
N THR A 60 13.10 6.60 11.57
CA THR A 60 14.12 7.20 10.69
C THR A 60 13.55 7.67 9.37
N LEU A 61 12.34 7.22 9.01
CA LEU A 61 11.68 7.70 7.80
C LEU A 61 11.39 9.20 7.85
N PHE A 62 11.17 9.76 9.03
CA PHE A 62 10.94 11.19 9.15
C PHE A 62 12.16 12.00 8.72
N ASP A 63 13.34 11.46 8.93
CA ASP A 63 14.58 12.13 8.52
C ASP A 63 14.81 12.01 7.02
N ALA A 64 14.47 10.85 6.47
CA ALA A 64 14.63 10.60 5.04
C ALA A 64 13.60 11.32 4.19
N LEU A 65 12.42 11.60 4.75
CA LEU A 65 11.30 12.21 4.04
C LEU A 65 10.83 13.45 4.80
N PRO A 66 11.46 14.62 4.58
CA PRO A 66 11.17 15.81 5.39
C PRO A 66 9.72 16.31 5.34
N HIS A 67 9.01 15.99 4.26
CA HIS A 67 7.60 16.38 4.13
C HIS A 67 6.66 15.48 4.91
N VAL A 68 7.15 14.35 5.40
CA VAL A 68 6.36 13.41 6.18
C VAL A 68 6.47 13.79 7.66
N ASP A 69 5.36 14.18 8.27
CA ASP A 69 5.35 14.67 9.64
C ASP A 69 4.39 13.90 10.55
N ALA A 70 3.78 12.84 10.03
CA ALA A 70 2.79 12.09 10.79
C ALA A 70 2.69 10.65 10.26
N TYR A 71 1.98 9.81 10.99
CA TYR A 71 1.70 8.45 10.54
C TYR A 71 0.39 7.95 11.12
N LEU A 72 -0.22 7.01 10.40
CA LEU A 72 -1.36 6.26 10.89
C LEU A 72 -0.89 4.91 11.39
N VAL A 73 -1.44 4.48 12.52
CA VAL A 73 -1.34 3.10 12.96
C VAL A 73 -2.68 2.45 12.67
N VAL A 74 -2.68 1.45 11.79
CA VAL A 74 -3.87 0.65 11.50
C VAL A 74 -3.82 -0.56 12.42
N HIS A 75 -4.71 -0.62 13.41
CA HIS A 75 -4.70 -1.67 14.43
C HIS A 75 -5.30 -2.98 13.95
N ASN A 76 -6.18 -2.94 12.96
CA ASN A 76 -6.83 -4.12 12.42
C ASN A 76 -6.57 -4.16 10.92
N ALA A 77 -5.41 -4.66 10.56
CA ALA A 77 -5.00 -4.70 9.17
C ALA A 77 -5.87 -5.62 8.32
N GLU A 78 -6.42 -6.68 8.92
CA GLU A 78 -7.32 -7.57 8.21
C GLU A 78 -8.59 -6.85 7.76
N GLU A 79 -9.22 -6.13 8.67
CA GLU A 79 -10.43 -5.36 8.34
C GLU A 79 -10.11 -4.23 7.37
N PHE A 80 -8.98 -3.58 7.55
CA PHE A 80 -8.54 -2.53 6.63
C PHE A 80 -8.42 -3.07 5.21
N GLY A 81 -7.74 -4.21 5.06
CA GLY A 81 -7.54 -4.81 3.74
C GLY A 81 -8.85 -5.21 3.08
N GLU A 82 -9.79 -5.74 3.84
CA GLU A 82 -11.09 -6.12 3.30
C GLU A 82 -11.88 -4.90 2.84
N ARG A 83 -11.90 -3.84 3.64
CA ARG A 83 -12.58 -2.59 3.27
C ARG A 83 -11.95 -1.98 2.02
N LEU A 84 -10.62 -2.02 1.95
CA LEU A 84 -9.88 -1.45 0.83
C LEU A 84 -10.19 -2.19 -0.48
N HIS A 85 -10.08 -3.52 -0.48
CA HIS A 85 -10.37 -4.30 -1.67
C HIS A 85 -11.83 -4.18 -2.11
N ARG A 86 -12.74 -4.14 -1.15
CA ARG A 86 -14.17 -3.99 -1.45
C ARG A 86 -14.45 -2.64 -2.13
N ALA A 87 -13.83 -1.58 -1.63
CA ALA A 87 -14.01 -0.24 -2.21
C ALA A 87 -13.39 -0.15 -3.60
N VAL A 88 -12.22 -0.75 -3.80
CA VAL A 88 -11.58 -0.77 -5.11
C VAL A 88 -12.43 -1.57 -6.10
N GLN A 89 -13.00 -2.68 -5.67
CA GLN A 89 -13.87 -3.46 -6.55
C GLN A 89 -15.08 -2.68 -7.04
N LYS A 90 -15.62 -1.80 -6.19
CA LYS A 90 -16.74 -0.94 -6.59
C LYS A 90 -16.33 0.15 -7.57
N THR A 91 -15.15 0.72 -7.38
CA THR A 91 -14.65 1.82 -8.21
C THR A 91 -14.04 1.32 -9.51
N LEU A 92 -13.37 0.17 -9.45
CA LEU A 92 -12.66 -0.44 -10.57
C LEU A 92 -13.10 -1.90 -10.72
N PRO A 93 -14.34 -2.14 -11.16
CA PRO A 93 -14.93 -3.48 -11.11
C PRO A 93 -14.22 -4.53 -11.97
N SER A 94 -13.49 -4.11 -12.99
CA SER A 94 -12.75 -5.05 -13.85
C SER A 94 -11.29 -5.19 -13.47
N TRP A 95 -10.91 -4.80 -12.27
CA TRP A 95 -9.54 -4.93 -11.78
C TRP A 95 -9.45 -6.05 -10.76
N ALA A 96 -8.30 -6.74 -10.75
CA ALA A 96 -8.01 -7.78 -9.77
C ALA A 96 -6.99 -7.27 -8.76
N GLY A 97 -7.24 -7.55 -7.48
CA GLY A 97 -6.40 -7.08 -6.40
C GLY A 97 -5.78 -8.19 -5.57
N ILE A 98 -4.61 -7.93 -5.02
CA ILE A 98 -3.90 -8.82 -4.10
C ILE A 98 -3.07 -7.95 -3.15
N ASP A 99 -2.83 -8.45 -1.95
CA ASP A 99 -1.90 -7.79 -1.04
C ASP A 99 -0.98 -8.80 -0.39
N ALA A 100 0.26 -8.39 -0.15
CA ALA A 100 1.29 -9.26 0.43
C ALA A 100 2.51 -8.45 0.86
N ALA A 101 3.37 -9.10 1.62
CA ALA A 101 4.67 -8.54 1.96
C ALA A 101 5.55 -8.45 0.72
N VAL A 102 6.33 -7.38 0.64
CA VAL A 102 7.34 -7.24 -0.42
C VAL A 102 8.55 -8.09 -0.04
N SER A 103 9.09 -8.81 -1.01
CA SER A 103 10.30 -9.62 -0.86
C SER A 103 11.51 -8.79 -1.24
N TYR A 104 12.55 -8.83 -0.42
CA TYR A 104 13.76 -8.04 -0.63
C TYR A 104 14.96 -8.94 -0.92
N GLY A 105 15.63 -8.69 -2.04
CA GLY A 105 16.81 -9.42 -2.43
C GLY A 105 16.55 -10.71 -3.18
N ALA A 106 15.43 -11.36 -2.92
CA ALA A 106 15.00 -12.57 -3.62
C ALA A 106 13.68 -12.27 -4.33
N PRO A 107 13.45 -12.85 -5.51
CA PRO A 107 12.19 -12.63 -6.22
C PRO A 107 11.01 -13.17 -5.43
N SER A 108 9.92 -12.41 -5.39
CA SER A 108 8.66 -12.89 -4.83
C SER A 108 8.00 -13.85 -5.80
N PRO A 109 7.39 -14.95 -5.32
CA PRO A 109 6.54 -15.79 -6.17
C PRO A 109 5.37 -15.01 -6.79
N LEU A 110 5.01 -13.87 -6.21
CA LEU A 110 3.93 -13.02 -6.72
C LEU A 110 4.37 -12.06 -7.82
N GLY A 111 5.67 -12.06 -8.18
CA GLY A 111 6.18 -11.28 -9.29
C GLY A 111 6.91 -10.02 -8.89
N LYS A 112 7.29 -9.24 -9.89
CA LYS A 112 8.12 -8.05 -9.72
C LYS A 112 7.46 -6.98 -8.87
N ILE A 113 6.12 -6.88 -8.90
CA ILE A 113 5.41 -5.87 -8.14
C ILE A 113 5.58 -6.07 -6.62
N PHE A 114 5.95 -7.26 -6.19
CA PHE A 114 6.21 -7.59 -4.78
C PHE A 114 7.69 -7.89 -4.52
N SER A 115 8.57 -7.41 -5.40
CA SER A 115 10.01 -7.69 -5.29
C SER A 115 10.79 -6.39 -5.33
N LYS A 116 11.74 -6.23 -4.42
CA LYS A 116 12.63 -5.08 -4.38
C LYS A 116 14.06 -5.51 -4.10
N ALA A 117 15.00 -4.63 -4.40
CA ALA A 117 16.40 -4.86 -4.09
C ALA A 117 16.63 -4.92 -2.57
N LYS A 118 17.63 -5.68 -2.16
CA LYS A 118 17.91 -5.92 -0.75
C LYS A 118 18.17 -4.62 0.04
N ASN A 119 18.70 -3.59 -0.60
CA ASN A 119 18.98 -2.32 0.07
C ASN A 119 17.71 -1.56 0.48
N HIS A 120 16.54 -2.00 0.03
CA HIS A 120 15.26 -1.42 0.43
C HIS A 120 14.59 -2.20 1.58
N ALA A 121 15.25 -3.21 2.14
CA ALA A 121 14.64 -4.11 3.12
C ALA A 121 14.14 -3.38 4.38
N SER A 122 14.76 -2.26 4.73
CA SER A 122 14.32 -1.48 5.89
C SER A 122 12.91 -0.90 5.73
N GLU A 123 12.42 -0.80 4.51
CA GLU A 123 11.07 -0.33 4.25
C GLU A 123 10.00 -1.29 4.76
N ASN A 124 10.31 -2.58 4.75
CA ASN A 124 9.43 -3.64 5.27
C ASN A 124 7.97 -3.44 4.88
N GLU A 125 7.75 -3.32 3.56
CA GLU A 125 6.44 -2.98 3.04
C GLU A 125 5.46 -4.14 3.04
N TRP A 126 4.20 -3.82 3.32
CA TRP A 126 3.05 -4.63 2.96
C TRP A 126 2.36 -3.88 1.83
N ARG A 127 2.28 -4.48 0.65
CA ARG A 127 1.81 -3.80 -0.56
C ARG A 127 0.46 -4.35 -0.99
N PHE A 128 -0.46 -3.43 -1.28
CA PHE A 128 -1.71 -3.72 -1.97
C PHE A 128 -1.53 -3.35 -3.43
N ALA A 129 -1.92 -4.24 -4.34
CA ALA A 129 -1.72 -4.02 -5.77
C ALA A 129 -2.96 -4.46 -6.55
N TRP A 130 -3.34 -3.68 -7.54
CA TRP A 130 -4.47 -3.98 -8.42
C TRP A 130 -4.03 -3.83 -9.86
N ARG A 131 -4.52 -4.72 -10.71
CA ARG A 131 -4.23 -4.66 -12.14
C ARG A 131 -5.53 -4.73 -12.94
N PRO A 132 -5.59 -4.01 -14.09
CA PRO A 132 -6.76 -4.14 -14.95
C PRO A 132 -6.78 -5.53 -15.61
N MET A 133 -7.96 -6.08 -15.74
CA MET A 133 -8.13 -7.37 -16.41
C MET A 133 -8.19 -7.21 -17.92
N GLN A 134 -8.33 -5.98 -18.41
CA GLN A 134 -8.37 -5.67 -19.83
C GLN A 134 -7.04 -5.12 -20.31
N ALA A 135 -6.52 -5.67 -21.40
CA ALA A 135 -5.29 -5.19 -22.00
C ALA A 135 -5.46 -3.76 -22.52
N GLY A 136 -4.38 -2.99 -22.46
CA GLY A 136 -4.38 -1.62 -22.99
C GLY A 136 -5.00 -0.56 -22.11
N THR A 137 -5.38 -0.91 -20.89
CA THR A 137 -5.90 0.07 -19.93
C THR A 137 -4.80 1.02 -19.49
N SER A 138 -5.07 2.32 -19.57
CA SER A 138 -4.15 3.34 -19.06
C SER A 138 -4.15 3.35 -17.55
N LEU A 139 -2.97 3.55 -16.96
CA LEU A 139 -2.82 3.63 -15.52
C LEU A 139 -2.71 5.07 -15.09
N HIS A 140 -3.67 5.51 -14.32
CA HIS A 140 -3.68 6.84 -13.71
C HIS A 140 -3.93 6.69 -12.23
N PRO A 141 -3.39 7.60 -11.40
CA PRO A 141 -3.72 7.57 -9.97
C PRO A 141 -5.23 7.64 -9.75
N VAL A 142 -5.71 6.86 -8.82
CA VAL A 142 -7.13 6.80 -8.47
C VAL A 142 -7.27 7.04 -6.97
N VAL A 143 -8.13 7.98 -6.60
CA VAL A 143 -8.45 8.20 -5.20
C VAL A 143 -9.70 7.38 -4.87
N ILE A 144 -9.60 6.58 -3.82
CA ILE A 144 -10.72 5.81 -3.32
C ILE A 144 -11.08 6.27 -1.91
N LYS A 145 -12.34 6.08 -1.53
CA LYS A 145 -12.81 6.39 -0.20
C LYS A 145 -13.51 5.16 0.37
N ILE A 146 -12.99 4.67 1.49
CA ILE A 146 -13.53 3.48 2.13
C ILE A 146 -14.40 3.80 3.35
N GLY A 147 -14.62 5.10 3.61
CA GLY A 147 -15.30 5.56 4.79
C GLY A 147 -14.35 5.72 5.97
N SER A 148 -14.83 6.33 7.05
CA SER A 148 -14.00 6.55 8.23
C SER A 148 -13.37 5.24 8.72
N ILE A 149 -12.10 5.30 9.06
CA ILE A 149 -11.38 4.18 9.67
C ILE A 149 -10.97 4.48 11.11
N GLU A 150 -11.63 5.45 11.73
CA GLU A 150 -11.32 5.84 13.11
C GLU A 150 -11.55 4.70 14.11
N ASP A 151 -12.36 3.71 13.75
CA ASP A 151 -12.59 2.52 14.57
C ASP A 151 -11.40 1.52 14.51
N ILE A 152 -10.54 1.61 13.52
CA ILE A 152 -9.43 0.65 13.35
C ILE A 152 -8.07 1.33 13.19
N ALA A 153 -7.99 2.65 13.28
CA ALA A 153 -6.73 3.36 13.07
C ALA A 153 -6.62 4.59 13.96
N GLU A 154 -5.39 5.04 14.19
CA GLU A 154 -5.09 6.24 14.96
C GLU A 154 -4.04 7.06 14.23
N LEU A 155 -4.17 8.38 14.34
CA LEU A 155 -3.21 9.32 13.78
C LEU A 155 -2.23 9.78 14.86
N HIS A 156 -0.95 9.71 14.54
CA HIS A 156 0.12 10.17 15.41
C HIS A 156 0.99 11.16 14.65
N SER A 157 1.45 12.20 15.34
CA SER A 157 2.41 13.11 14.74
C SER A 157 3.84 12.64 15.00
N ARG A 158 4.78 13.23 14.27
CA ARG A 158 6.20 12.85 14.32
C ARG A 158 6.76 12.82 15.75
N HIS A 159 6.27 13.70 16.62
CA HIS A 159 6.79 13.86 17.96
C HIS A 159 5.96 13.18 19.04
N ASP A 160 4.98 12.40 18.66
CA ASP A 160 4.12 11.68 19.62
C ASP A 160 4.77 10.40 20.13
#